data_d6ec501e53d0e018c69b403e4a0fc229
#
_entry.id   d6ec501e53d0e018c69b403e4a0fc229
#
_cell.length_a   1.000
_cell.length_b   1.000
_cell.length_c   1.000
_cell.angle_alpha   90.00
_cell.angle_beta   90.00
_cell.angle_gamma   90.00
#
_symmetry.space_group_name_H-M   'P 1'
#
loop_
_entity.id
_entity.type
_entity.pdbx_description
1 polymer ?
#
loop_
_entity_poly.entity_id
_entity_poly.type
_entity_poly.pdbx_seq_one_letter_code
_entity_poly.pdbx_strand_id
1 'polypeptide(L)'
;MQFDGLRVLSLESRRSAEIEKLIRARGGEPFVAPSMREIPLQDNRAALAFATRLFAGDFDMVILLTGVGARLLNQIIETRYPAGSFIDALRKLAVVVRGSKPAAVMREWDVPVAVSVPEPNTWREILAATETRLERMIAVQEFGRHSVELLEGLRGRGAQVTTVPVYQWELPQDIAPLREAARRLAAGEFDVVLFTTSVQAVHLLRIAAEEGLEHGVRESLRRTVVASVGPTTSETLREHHLPVDFEPSHPKMGFLVNEISQRAHEILQSKQ
;
A
#
# COMPACT_ATOMS: atom_id res chain seq x y z
N MET A 1 8.07 21.22 19.14
CA MET A 1 8.59 21.62 17.83
C MET A 1 7.67 21.01 16.78
N GLN A 2 7.50 21.68 15.67
CA GLN A 2 6.72 21.22 14.51
C GLN A 2 7.66 21.28 13.30
N PHE A 3 7.16 21.17 12.08
CA PHE A 3 8.00 21.32 10.88
C PHE A 3 8.68 22.69 10.78
N ASP A 4 8.04 23.73 11.33
CA ASP A 4 8.63 25.09 11.47
C ASP A 4 9.26 25.61 10.18
N GLY A 5 8.46 25.62 9.09
CA GLY A 5 8.88 26.10 7.76
C GLY A 5 9.61 25.07 6.90
N LEU A 6 9.85 23.84 7.37
CA LEU A 6 10.45 22.79 6.52
C LEU A 6 9.60 22.50 5.28
N ARG A 7 10.30 22.34 4.14
CA ARG A 7 9.71 22.02 2.84
C ARG A 7 9.46 20.50 2.76
N VAL A 8 8.19 20.13 2.72
CA VAL A 8 7.75 18.73 2.83
C VAL A 8 7.17 18.23 1.52
N LEU A 9 7.84 17.28 0.86
CA LEU A 9 7.31 16.57 -0.28
C LEU A 9 6.41 15.43 0.20
N SER A 10 5.21 15.37 -0.36
CA SER A 10 4.32 14.21 -0.21
C SER A 10 3.91 13.67 -1.58
N LEU A 11 3.97 12.36 -1.73
CA LEU A 11 3.58 11.64 -2.94
C LEU A 11 2.17 11.04 -2.84
N GLU A 12 1.38 11.45 -1.83
CA GLU A 12 0.03 10.95 -1.58
C GLU A 12 -0.94 11.32 -2.70
N SER A 13 -1.66 10.32 -3.20
CA SER A 13 -2.59 10.47 -4.35
C SER A 13 -4.05 10.52 -3.93
N ARG A 14 -4.49 9.60 -3.07
CA ARG A 14 -5.92 9.43 -2.72
C ARG A 14 -6.43 10.48 -1.75
N ARG A 15 -5.57 10.95 -0.88
CA ARG A 15 -5.87 11.89 0.22
C ARG A 15 -4.96 13.12 0.16
N SER A 16 -4.65 13.59 -1.06
CA SER A 16 -3.73 14.71 -1.31
C SER A 16 -4.11 15.99 -0.54
N ALA A 17 -5.37 16.38 -0.59
CA ALA A 17 -5.85 17.57 0.13
C ALA A 17 -5.79 17.41 1.65
N GLU A 18 -5.93 16.17 2.15
CA GLU A 18 -5.87 15.93 3.59
C GLU A 18 -4.42 15.96 4.11
N ILE A 19 -3.49 15.32 3.40
CA ILE A 19 -2.08 15.36 3.83
C ILE A 19 -1.51 16.77 3.73
N GLU A 20 -1.91 17.55 2.73
CA GLU A 20 -1.55 18.95 2.62
C GLU A 20 -1.99 19.75 3.84
N LYS A 21 -3.26 19.59 4.25
CA LYS A 21 -3.79 20.25 5.45
C LYS A 21 -3.05 19.81 6.72
N LEU A 22 -2.72 18.53 6.84
CA LEU A 22 -2.00 17.99 7.99
C LEU A 22 -0.58 18.59 8.08
N ILE A 23 0.15 18.68 6.96
CA ILE A 23 1.49 19.27 6.92
C ILE A 23 1.44 20.75 7.29
N ARG A 24 0.52 21.53 6.69
CA ARG A 24 0.33 22.97 7.02
C ARG A 24 -0.06 23.17 8.48
N ALA A 25 -0.95 22.34 9.03
CA ALA A 25 -1.34 22.40 10.44
C ALA A 25 -0.17 22.12 11.40
N ARG A 26 0.91 21.51 10.93
CA ARG A 26 2.16 21.27 11.65
C ARG A 26 3.27 22.25 11.28
N GLY A 27 2.95 23.36 10.63
CA GLY A 27 3.89 24.42 10.28
C GLY A 27 4.84 24.10 9.13
N GLY A 28 4.58 23.06 8.33
CA GLY A 28 5.38 22.73 7.17
C GLY A 28 4.91 23.41 5.88
N GLU A 29 5.79 23.49 4.90
CA GLU A 29 5.51 23.95 3.54
C GLU A 29 5.30 22.74 2.62
N PRO A 30 4.05 22.30 2.36
CA PRO A 30 3.79 21.12 1.58
C PRO A 30 3.97 21.36 0.07
N PHE A 31 4.60 20.40 -0.59
CA PHE A 31 4.47 20.16 -2.02
C PHE A 31 3.87 18.75 -2.21
N VAL A 32 2.63 18.67 -2.72
CA VAL A 32 1.94 17.40 -2.90
C VAL A 32 1.94 17.03 -4.37
N ALA A 33 2.62 15.95 -4.70
CA ALA A 33 2.74 15.40 -6.06
C ALA A 33 2.12 14.00 -6.12
N PRO A 34 0.86 13.85 -6.49
CA PRO A 34 0.27 12.52 -6.67
C PRO A 34 1.12 11.63 -7.56
N SER A 35 1.42 10.42 -7.09
CA SER A 35 2.38 9.55 -7.78
C SER A 35 1.78 8.26 -8.31
N MET A 36 0.52 7.97 -8.02
CA MET A 36 -0.11 6.73 -8.43
C MET A 36 -1.63 6.85 -8.61
N ARG A 37 -2.18 5.94 -9.40
CA ARG A 37 -3.60 5.61 -9.44
C ARG A 37 -3.79 4.11 -9.49
N GLU A 38 -4.93 3.65 -8.97
CA GLU A 38 -5.36 2.27 -9.08
C GLU A 38 -6.21 2.14 -10.35
N ILE A 39 -5.85 1.23 -11.22
CA ILE A 39 -6.63 0.91 -12.41
C ILE A 39 -7.05 -0.56 -12.38
N PRO A 40 -8.32 -0.87 -12.69
CA PRO A 40 -8.73 -2.26 -12.89
C PRO A 40 -7.87 -2.92 -13.96
N LEU A 41 -7.61 -4.21 -13.81
CA LEU A 41 -6.94 -4.96 -14.87
C LEU A 41 -7.86 -5.01 -16.12
N GLN A 42 -7.26 -4.87 -17.30
CA GLN A 42 -8.01 -5.05 -18.55
C GLN A 42 -8.41 -6.51 -18.75
N ASP A 43 -7.60 -7.45 -18.25
CA ASP A 43 -7.86 -8.89 -18.29
C ASP A 43 -8.35 -9.40 -16.95
N ASN A 44 -9.64 -9.70 -16.90
CA ASN A 44 -10.31 -10.23 -15.71
C ASN A 44 -10.38 -11.77 -15.66
N ARG A 45 -9.69 -12.48 -16.57
CA ARG A 45 -9.75 -13.96 -16.63
C ARG A 45 -9.38 -14.63 -15.33
N ALA A 46 -8.35 -14.17 -14.64
CA ALA A 46 -7.92 -14.72 -13.37
C ALA A 46 -9.01 -14.59 -12.28
N ALA A 47 -9.65 -13.41 -12.18
CA ALA A 47 -10.73 -13.17 -11.23
C ALA A 47 -11.99 -14.00 -11.57
N LEU A 48 -12.33 -14.16 -12.86
CA LEU A 48 -13.47 -14.99 -13.28
C LEU A 48 -13.17 -16.48 -13.14
N ALA A 49 -11.96 -16.94 -13.39
CA ALA A 49 -11.53 -18.32 -13.13
C ALA A 49 -11.58 -18.65 -11.63
N PHE A 50 -11.11 -17.70 -10.80
CA PHE A 50 -11.28 -17.81 -9.34
C PHE A 50 -12.76 -17.94 -8.96
N ALA A 51 -13.65 -17.09 -9.50
CA ALA A 51 -15.07 -17.15 -9.20
C ALA A 51 -15.70 -18.50 -9.56
N THR A 52 -15.35 -19.07 -10.72
CA THR A 52 -15.82 -20.39 -11.12
C THR A 52 -15.45 -21.47 -10.10
N ARG A 53 -14.20 -21.47 -9.64
CA ARG A 53 -13.70 -22.42 -8.64
C ARG A 53 -14.29 -22.15 -7.25
N LEU A 54 -14.49 -20.87 -6.90
CA LEU A 54 -15.12 -20.47 -5.64
C LEU A 54 -16.53 -21.05 -5.53
N PHE A 55 -17.33 -20.92 -6.59
CA PHE A 55 -18.69 -21.45 -6.63
C PHE A 55 -18.76 -22.98 -6.75
N ALA A 56 -17.69 -23.63 -7.21
CA ALA A 56 -17.52 -25.08 -7.15
C ALA A 56 -17.14 -25.60 -5.75
N GLY A 57 -16.79 -24.70 -4.81
CA GLY A 57 -16.40 -25.08 -3.45
C GLY A 57 -14.93 -25.48 -3.32
N ASP A 58 -14.05 -25.04 -4.25
CA ASP A 58 -12.64 -25.43 -4.29
C ASP A 58 -11.77 -24.72 -3.24
N PHE A 59 -12.31 -23.78 -2.48
CA PHE A 59 -11.54 -22.99 -1.52
C PHE A 59 -12.06 -23.16 -0.11
N ASP A 60 -11.13 -23.21 0.85
CA ASP A 60 -11.38 -23.24 2.28
C ASP A 60 -11.25 -21.85 2.91
N MET A 61 -10.38 -21.01 2.33
CA MET A 61 -10.03 -19.69 2.85
C MET A 61 -9.86 -18.67 1.74
N VAL A 62 -10.26 -17.43 2.03
CA VAL A 62 -9.94 -16.25 1.20
C VAL A 62 -9.23 -15.19 2.05
N ILE A 63 -8.05 -14.74 1.60
CA ILE A 63 -7.30 -13.66 2.20
C ILE A 63 -7.50 -12.39 1.38
N LEU A 64 -8.11 -11.36 2.00
CA LEU A 64 -8.38 -10.06 1.39
C LEU A 64 -7.33 -9.04 1.85
N LEU A 65 -6.45 -8.64 0.94
CA LEU A 65 -5.36 -7.73 1.28
C LEU A 65 -5.79 -6.25 1.28
N THR A 66 -6.84 -5.89 0.52
CA THR A 66 -7.32 -4.50 0.47
C THR A 66 -8.83 -4.40 0.31
N GLY A 67 -9.43 -3.35 0.89
CA GLY A 67 -10.86 -3.08 0.71
C GLY A 67 -11.22 -2.70 -0.74
N VAL A 68 -10.35 -1.96 -1.44
CA VAL A 68 -10.53 -1.64 -2.86
C VAL A 68 -10.53 -2.92 -3.70
N GLY A 69 -9.58 -3.82 -3.46
CA GLY A 69 -9.50 -5.09 -4.16
C GLY A 69 -10.72 -5.98 -3.93
N ALA A 70 -11.23 -6.05 -2.68
CA ALA A 70 -12.46 -6.79 -2.40
C ALA A 70 -13.66 -6.25 -3.19
N ARG A 71 -13.84 -4.92 -3.25
CA ARG A 71 -14.92 -4.29 -4.02
C ARG A 71 -14.78 -4.50 -5.52
N LEU A 72 -13.57 -4.33 -6.07
CA LEU A 72 -13.32 -4.55 -7.50
C LEU A 72 -13.54 -6.02 -7.87
N LEU A 73 -13.10 -6.95 -7.02
CA LEU A 73 -13.34 -8.38 -7.25
C LEU A 73 -14.83 -8.70 -7.30
N ASN A 74 -15.63 -8.14 -6.38
CA ASN A 74 -17.08 -8.28 -6.42
C ASN A 74 -17.66 -7.72 -7.73
N GLN A 75 -17.28 -6.52 -8.11
CA GLN A 75 -17.75 -5.91 -9.38
C GLN A 75 -17.38 -6.76 -10.61
N ILE A 76 -16.17 -7.30 -10.67
CA ILE A 76 -15.74 -8.17 -11.76
C ILE A 76 -16.60 -9.45 -11.79
N ILE A 77 -16.84 -10.06 -10.65
CA ILE A 77 -17.64 -11.30 -10.54
C ILE A 77 -19.09 -11.04 -10.98
N GLU A 78 -19.67 -9.91 -10.59
CA GLU A 78 -21.02 -9.50 -10.96
C GLU A 78 -21.20 -9.22 -12.48
N THR A 79 -20.12 -9.10 -13.25
CA THR A 79 -20.21 -9.04 -14.72
C THR A 79 -20.67 -10.38 -15.35
N ARG A 80 -20.52 -11.49 -14.63
CA ARG A 80 -20.83 -12.84 -15.15
C ARG A 80 -21.76 -13.66 -14.26
N TYR A 81 -21.85 -13.34 -12.99
CA TYR A 81 -22.63 -14.06 -11.99
C TYR A 81 -23.66 -13.14 -11.34
N PRO A 82 -24.73 -13.65 -10.74
CA PRO A 82 -25.75 -12.83 -10.10
C PRO A 82 -25.15 -11.94 -9.00
N ALA A 83 -25.69 -10.73 -8.84
CA ALA A 83 -25.31 -9.81 -7.78
C ALA A 83 -25.42 -10.49 -6.41
N GLY A 84 -24.45 -10.25 -5.56
CA GLY A 84 -24.37 -10.82 -4.21
C GLY A 84 -23.82 -12.25 -4.13
N SER A 85 -23.71 -12.99 -5.24
CA SER A 85 -23.22 -14.38 -5.21
C SER A 85 -21.82 -14.54 -4.61
N PHE A 86 -20.93 -13.56 -4.86
CA PHE A 86 -19.61 -13.56 -4.24
C PHE A 86 -19.68 -13.38 -2.73
N ILE A 87 -20.51 -12.47 -2.27
CA ILE A 87 -20.73 -12.20 -0.85
C ILE A 87 -21.30 -13.45 -0.15
N ASP A 88 -22.27 -14.11 -0.76
CA ASP A 88 -22.84 -15.35 -0.24
C ASP A 88 -21.83 -16.51 -0.19
N ALA A 89 -20.92 -16.57 -1.16
CA ALA A 89 -19.83 -17.55 -1.13
C ALA A 89 -18.83 -17.26 0.00
N LEU A 90 -18.46 -15.98 0.20
CA LEU A 90 -17.56 -15.59 1.30
C LEU A 90 -18.10 -15.97 2.68
N ARG A 91 -19.43 -15.93 2.90
CA ARG A 91 -20.05 -16.33 4.17
C ARG A 91 -19.83 -17.81 4.54
N LYS A 92 -19.46 -18.62 3.56
CA LYS A 92 -19.24 -20.08 3.72
C LYS A 92 -17.76 -20.45 3.91
N LEU A 93 -16.85 -19.46 3.87
CA LEU A 93 -15.40 -19.66 3.91
C LEU A 93 -14.78 -19.03 5.14
N ALA A 94 -13.55 -19.44 5.46
CA ALA A 94 -12.71 -18.69 6.37
C ALA A 94 -12.19 -17.42 5.69
N VAL A 95 -12.72 -16.25 6.07
CA VAL A 95 -12.29 -14.98 5.53
C VAL A 95 -11.24 -14.36 6.44
N VAL A 96 -10.06 -14.07 5.87
CA VAL A 96 -8.95 -13.38 6.52
C VAL A 96 -8.83 -11.98 5.93
N VAL A 97 -8.76 -10.96 6.78
CA VAL A 97 -8.62 -9.55 6.34
C VAL A 97 -7.33 -8.93 6.84
N ARG A 98 -6.58 -8.31 5.92
CA ARG A 98 -5.36 -7.57 6.24
C ARG A 98 -5.70 -6.16 6.68
N GLY A 99 -6.09 -6.01 7.96
CA GLY A 99 -6.31 -4.72 8.59
C GLY A 99 -7.70 -4.11 8.37
N SER A 100 -7.84 -2.86 8.78
CA SER A 100 -9.14 -2.19 8.97
C SER A 100 -9.94 -1.94 7.69
N LYS A 101 -9.28 -1.71 6.55
CA LYS A 101 -9.98 -1.37 5.30
C LYS A 101 -10.77 -2.55 4.71
N PRO A 102 -10.18 -3.74 4.49
CA PRO A 102 -10.98 -4.90 4.09
C PRO A 102 -11.95 -5.35 5.19
N ALA A 103 -11.61 -5.20 6.48
CA ALA A 103 -12.54 -5.49 7.58
C ALA A 103 -13.80 -4.63 7.51
N ALA A 104 -13.68 -3.33 7.17
CA ALA A 104 -14.83 -2.45 6.99
C ALA A 104 -15.74 -2.90 5.83
N VAL A 105 -15.15 -3.40 4.73
CA VAL A 105 -15.93 -3.94 3.59
C VAL A 105 -16.68 -5.22 4.01
N MET A 106 -16.03 -6.12 4.74
CA MET A 106 -16.71 -7.34 5.22
C MET A 106 -17.85 -7.03 6.17
N ARG A 107 -17.69 -6.03 7.04
CA ARG A 107 -18.76 -5.56 7.93
C ARG A 107 -19.94 -4.97 7.14
N GLU A 108 -19.67 -4.16 6.12
CA GLU A 108 -20.70 -3.58 5.24
C GLU A 108 -21.48 -4.68 4.49
N TRP A 109 -20.80 -5.76 4.11
CA TRP A 109 -21.41 -6.88 3.40
C TRP A 109 -22.00 -7.96 4.31
N ASP A 110 -21.94 -7.76 5.61
CA ASP A 110 -22.36 -8.75 6.62
C ASP A 110 -21.71 -10.12 6.38
N VAL A 111 -20.38 -10.11 6.14
CA VAL A 111 -19.55 -11.32 5.98
C VAL A 111 -18.75 -11.54 7.26
N PRO A 112 -18.85 -12.72 7.89
CA PRO A 112 -18.06 -13.07 9.05
C PRO A 112 -16.56 -13.07 8.72
N VAL A 113 -15.75 -12.47 9.61
CA VAL A 113 -14.29 -12.48 9.50
C VAL A 113 -13.72 -13.52 10.46
N ALA A 114 -13.05 -14.53 9.92
CA ALA A 114 -12.41 -15.57 10.72
C ALA A 114 -11.12 -15.07 11.39
N VAL A 115 -10.35 -14.23 10.68
CA VAL A 115 -9.10 -13.65 11.20
C VAL A 115 -8.99 -12.20 10.76
N SER A 116 -8.86 -11.29 11.74
CA SER A 116 -8.47 -9.91 11.50
C SER A 116 -7.00 -9.75 11.87
N VAL A 117 -6.17 -9.50 10.87
CA VAL A 117 -4.71 -9.41 11.04
C VAL A 117 -4.36 -8.14 11.83
N PRO A 118 -3.54 -8.22 12.91
CA PRO A 118 -3.15 -7.07 13.71
C PRO A 118 -2.20 -6.12 12.98
N GLU A 119 -2.09 -4.87 13.45
CA GLU A 119 -1.03 -3.97 12.99
C GLU A 119 0.34 -4.56 13.35
N PRO A 120 1.35 -4.36 12.49
CA PRO A 120 1.41 -3.44 11.34
C PRO A 120 0.85 -3.99 10.01
N ASN A 121 0.12 -5.10 10.01
CA ASN A 121 -0.60 -5.67 8.87
C ASN A 121 0.33 -6.05 7.69
N THR A 122 1.55 -6.54 7.96
CA THR A 122 2.46 -7.04 6.94
C THR A 122 2.15 -8.50 6.61
N TRP A 123 2.89 -9.07 5.68
CA TRP A 123 2.82 -10.50 5.37
C TRP A 123 3.20 -11.38 6.60
N ARG A 124 4.08 -10.89 7.50
CA ARG A 124 4.49 -11.61 8.72
C ARG A 124 3.31 -11.80 9.66
N GLU A 125 2.55 -10.74 9.91
CA GLU A 125 1.35 -10.82 10.76
C GLU A 125 0.25 -11.69 10.13
N ILE A 126 0.11 -11.68 8.79
CA ILE A 126 -0.83 -12.59 8.11
C ILE A 126 -0.42 -14.03 8.36
N LEU A 127 0.87 -14.36 8.16
CA LEU A 127 1.37 -15.70 8.41
C LEU A 127 1.22 -16.10 9.87
N ALA A 128 1.59 -15.23 10.81
CA ALA A 128 1.45 -15.51 12.24
C ALA A 128 -0.02 -15.70 12.65
N ALA A 129 -0.91 -14.81 12.23
CA ALA A 129 -2.34 -14.89 12.58
C ALA A 129 -3.07 -16.09 11.95
N THR A 130 -2.50 -16.69 10.91
CA THR A 130 -3.05 -17.88 10.25
C THR A 130 -2.26 -19.17 10.55
N GLU A 131 -1.31 -19.13 11.47
CA GLU A 131 -0.39 -20.26 11.73
C GLU A 131 -1.10 -21.53 12.16
N THR A 132 -2.08 -21.41 13.03
CA THR A 132 -2.86 -22.54 13.59
C THR A 132 -4.03 -22.96 12.73
N ARG A 133 -4.24 -22.32 11.57
CA ARG A 133 -5.35 -22.61 10.67
C ARG A 133 -5.08 -23.89 9.85
N LEU A 134 -6.14 -24.63 9.61
CA LEU A 134 -6.07 -25.94 8.94
C LEU A 134 -6.44 -25.89 7.46
N GLU A 135 -6.96 -24.76 7.00
CA GLU A 135 -7.33 -24.52 5.60
C GLU A 135 -6.12 -24.68 4.68
N ARG A 136 -6.30 -25.35 3.57
CA ARG A 136 -5.23 -25.64 2.61
C ARG A 136 -5.48 -25.09 1.22
N MET A 137 -6.74 -24.93 0.82
CA MET A 137 -7.10 -24.34 -0.47
C MET A 137 -7.35 -22.84 -0.27
N ILE A 138 -6.32 -22.02 -0.48
CA ILE A 138 -6.32 -20.61 -0.11
C ILE A 138 -6.30 -19.72 -1.35
N ALA A 139 -7.28 -18.81 -1.46
CA ALA A 139 -7.22 -17.71 -2.43
C ALA A 139 -6.71 -16.43 -1.77
N VAL A 140 -5.80 -15.72 -2.46
CA VAL A 140 -5.24 -14.44 -1.99
C VAL A 140 -5.59 -13.35 -3.00
N GLN A 141 -6.46 -12.41 -2.60
CA GLN A 141 -6.73 -11.21 -3.39
C GLN A 141 -5.53 -10.27 -3.29
N GLU A 142 -4.85 -10.04 -4.40
CA GLU A 142 -3.64 -9.24 -4.47
C GLU A 142 -3.90 -7.75 -4.66
N PHE A 143 -2.90 -6.93 -4.38
CA PHE A 143 -2.97 -5.48 -4.43
C PHE A 143 -1.80 -4.88 -5.22
N GLY A 144 -1.97 -4.75 -6.53
CA GLY A 144 -1.00 -4.05 -7.39
C GLY A 144 0.36 -4.74 -7.57
N ARG A 145 0.79 -5.62 -6.67
CA ARG A 145 2.00 -6.45 -6.77
C ARG A 145 1.81 -7.80 -6.09
N HIS A 146 2.65 -8.77 -6.48
CA HIS A 146 2.74 -10.05 -5.79
C HIS A 146 3.44 -9.88 -4.43
N SER A 147 2.90 -10.52 -3.41
CA SER A 147 3.54 -10.66 -2.09
C SER A 147 4.22 -12.01 -2.02
N VAL A 148 5.43 -12.10 -2.56
CA VAL A 148 6.18 -13.36 -2.72
C VAL A 148 6.32 -14.07 -1.37
N GLU A 149 6.73 -13.35 -0.34
CA GLU A 149 6.97 -13.88 1.00
C GLU A 149 5.68 -14.46 1.63
N LEU A 150 4.54 -13.80 1.43
CA LEU A 150 3.25 -14.33 1.89
C LEU A 150 2.91 -15.62 1.16
N LEU A 151 3.03 -15.64 -0.16
CA LEU A 151 2.67 -16.81 -0.97
C LEU A 151 3.58 -18.01 -0.66
N GLU A 152 4.88 -17.77 -0.53
CA GLU A 152 5.86 -18.80 -0.16
C GLU A 152 5.64 -19.30 1.27
N GLY A 153 5.37 -18.40 2.22
CA GLY A 153 5.08 -18.77 3.59
C GLY A 153 3.82 -19.63 3.73
N LEU A 154 2.75 -19.33 2.98
CA LEU A 154 1.54 -20.17 2.93
C LEU A 154 1.81 -21.53 2.27
N ARG A 155 2.52 -21.54 1.13
CA ARG A 155 2.90 -22.80 0.44
C ARG A 155 3.81 -23.68 1.28
N GLY A 156 4.75 -23.08 2.01
CA GLY A 156 5.64 -23.80 2.93
C GLY A 156 4.92 -24.52 4.08
N ARG A 157 3.66 -24.15 4.35
CA ARG A 157 2.77 -24.85 5.29
C ARG A 157 1.86 -25.91 4.63
N GLY A 158 2.10 -26.22 3.36
CA GLY A 158 1.33 -27.19 2.59
C GLY A 158 0.05 -26.65 1.99
N ALA A 159 -0.16 -25.30 1.93
CA ALA A 159 -1.32 -24.73 1.27
C ALA A 159 -1.13 -24.68 -0.25
N GLN A 160 -2.22 -24.94 -0.97
CA GLN A 160 -2.35 -24.62 -2.39
C GLN A 160 -2.89 -23.20 -2.53
N VAL A 161 -2.05 -22.30 -3.01
CA VAL A 161 -2.36 -20.86 -3.03
C VAL A 161 -2.69 -20.42 -4.46
N THR A 162 -3.89 -19.87 -4.62
CA THR A 162 -4.35 -19.21 -5.86
C THR A 162 -4.32 -17.70 -5.66
N THR A 163 -3.58 -16.98 -6.52
CA THR A 163 -3.55 -15.52 -6.52
C THR A 163 -4.67 -14.97 -7.37
N VAL A 164 -5.29 -13.88 -6.90
CA VAL A 164 -6.42 -13.22 -7.57
C VAL A 164 -6.08 -11.74 -7.73
N PRO A 165 -5.33 -11.38 -8.79
CA PRO A 165 -5.07 -9.98 -9.11
C PRO A 165 -6.35 -9.33 -9.65
N VAL A 166 -6.64 -8.10 -9.22
CA VAL A 166 -7.86 -7.37 -9.65
C VAL A 166 -7.59 -5.94 -10.07
N TYR A 167 -6.45 -5.37 -9.71
CA TYR A 167 -6.03 -4.04 -10.11
C TYR A 167 -4.50 -3.95 -10.12
N GLN A 168 -4.01 -2.92 -10.78
CA GLN A 168 -2.59 -2.58 -10.78
C GLN A 168 -2.42 -1.10 -10.43
N TRP A 169 -1.22 -0.74 -10.03
CA TRP A 169 -0.82 0.64 -9.85
C TRP A 169 -0.21 1.18 -11.13
N GLU A 170 -0.67 2.35 -11.53
CA GLU A 170 -0.16 3.09 -12.66
C GLU A 170 0.21 4.51 -12.24
N LEU A 171 1.05 5.15 -13.05
CA LEU A 171 1.30 6.58 -12.90
C LEU A 171 -0.02 7.36 -13.01
N PRO A 172 -0.15 8.51 -12.35
CA PRO A 172 -1.32 9.37 -12.49
C PRO A 172 -1.48 9.83 -13.95
N GLN A 173 -2.68 10.26 -14.33
CA GLN A 173 -2.91 10.79 -15.67
C GLN A 173 -2.11 12.08 -15.92
N ASP A 174 -2.11 12.97 -14.94
CA ASP A 174 -1.24 14.14 -14.94
C ASP A 174 0.03 13.80 -14.13
N ILE A 175 1.13 13.60 -14.85
CA ILE A 175 2.44 13.31 -14.27
C ILE A 175 3.30 14.57 -14.04
N ALA A 176 2.81 15.75 -14.45
CA ALA A 176 3.58 16.99 -14.34
C ALA A 176 3.98 17.32 -12.89
N PRO A 177 3.09 17.20 -11.88
CA PRO A 177 3.49 17.40 -10.49
C PRO A 177 4.57 16.44 -10.00
N LEU A 178 4.52 15.16 -10.45
CA LEU A 178 5.52 14.15 -10.06
C LEU A 178 6.88 14.40 -10.73
N ARG A 179 6.89 14.83 -12.00
CA ARG A 179 8.13 15.28 -12.70
C ARG A 179 8.75 16.48 -12.01
N GLU A 180 7.93 17.45 -11.65
CA GLU A 180 8.39 18.62 -10.91
C GLU A 180 8.93 18.24 -9.53
N ALA A 181 8.26 17.33 -8.82
CA ALA A 181 8.78 16.78 -7.57
C ALA A 181 10.16 16.14 -7.73
N ALA A 182 10.36 15.36 -8.79
CA ALA A 182 11.65 14.71 -9.07
C ALA A 182 12.76 15.74 -9.36
N ARG A 183 12.47 16.80 -10.13
CA ARG A 183 13.42 17.89 -10.44
C ARG A 183 13.81 18.64 -9.18
N ARG A 184 12.84 19.09 -8.41
CA ARG A 184 13.05 19.84 -7.18
C ARG A 184 13.76 18.99 -6.12
N LEU A 185 13.43 17.69 -6.03
CA LEU A 185 14.13 16.77 -5.14
C LEU A 185 15.58 16.60 -5.56
N ALA A 186 15.88 16.41 -6.86
CA ALA A 186 17.24 16.34 -7.36
C ALA A 186 18.05 17.62 -7.12
N ALA A 187 17.39 18.78 -7.11
CA ALA A 187 17.97 20.08 -6.76
C ALA A 187 18.16 20.30 -5.25
N GLY A 188 17.70 19.36 -4.39
CA GLY A 188 17.82 19.51 -2.93
C GLY A 188 16.85 20.50 -2.31
N GLU A 189 15.71 20.72 -2.95
CA GLU A 189 14.73 21.74 -2.50
C GLU A 189 13.77 21.23 -1.42
N PHE A 190 13.86 19.98 -0.97
CA PHE A 190 13.03 19.43 0.08
C PHE A 190 13.84 18.99 1.29
N ASP A 191 13.27 19.26 2.47
CA ASP A 191 13.86 18.92 3.75
C ASP A 191 13.31 17.58 4.27
N VAL A 192 12.05 17.24 3.89
CA VAL A 192 11.36 16.01 4.29
C VAL A 192 10.63 15.41 3.09
N VAL A 193 10.68 14.08 2.94
CA VAL A 193 9.86 13.31 1.97
C VAL A 193 9.04 12.27 2.70
N LEU A 194 7.72 12.26 2.44
CA LEU A 194 6.76 11.35 3.05
C LEU A 194 6.31 10.27 2.06
N PHE A 195 6.52 9.01 2.41
CA PHE A 195 6.02 7.86 1.66
C PHE A 195 4.87 7.19 2.42
N THR A 196 3.65 7.25 1.88
CA THR A 196 2.43 6.68 2.48
C THR A 196 2.04 5.33 1.87
N THR A 197 2.74 4.89 0.83
CA THR A 197 2.66 3.55 0.24
C THR A 197 3.92 3.22 -0.56
N SER A 198 4.24 1.94 -0.67
CA SER A 198 5.47 1.43 -1.30
C SER A 198 5.63 1.83 -2.77
N VAL A 199 4.54 1.82 -3.55
CA VAL A 199 4.58 2.15 -4.98
C VAL A 199 5.04 3.58 -5.27
N GLN A 200 4.90 4.49 -4.31
CA GLN A 200 5.35 5.88 -4.46
C GLN A 200 6.86 5.98 -4.70
N ALA A 201 7.65 5.14 -4.00
CA ALA A 201 9.10 5.07 -4.21
C ALA A 201 9.44 4.55 -5.61
N VAL A 202 8.74 3.50 -6.05
CA VAL A 202 8.93 2.90 -7.39
C VAL A 202 8.62 3.93 -8.49
N HIS A 203 7.49 4.63 -8.38
CA HIS A 203 7.07 5.60 -9.38
C HIS A 203 7.95 6.86 -9.38
N LEU A 204 8.39 7.34 -8.20
CA LEU A 204 9.34 8.44 -8.12
C LEU A 204 10.66 8.09 -8.83
N LEU A 205 11.24 6.91 -8.55
CA LEU A 205 12.47 6.46 -9.19
C LEU A 205 12.30 6.25 -10.69
N ARG A 206 11.16 5.71 -11.11
CA ARG A 206 10.83 5.55 -12.53
C ARG A 206 10.84 6.91 -13.25
N ILE A 207 10.14 7.90 -12.72
CA ILE A 207 10.11 9.25 -13.30
C ILE A 207 11.48 9.91 -13.24
N ALA A 208 12.22 9.73 -12.15
CA ALA A 208 13.59 10.24 -12.04
C ALA A 208 14.51 9.64 -13.11
N ALA A 209 14.39 8.35 -13.39
CA ALA A 209 15.17 7.68 -14.45
C ALA A 209 14.76 8.18 -15.86
N GLU A 210 13.44 8.29 -16.13
CA GLU A 210 12.93 8.82 -17.41
C GLU A 210 13.39 10.27 -17.67
N GLU A 211 13.58 11.08 -16.64
CA GLU A 211 14.07 12.47 -16.73
C GLU A 211 15.60 12.58 -16.61
N GLY A 212 16.33 11.46 -16.46
CA GLY A 212 17.80 11.48 -16.27
C GLY A 212 18.26 12.03 -14.92
N LEU A 213 17.38 12.05 -13.92
CA LEU A 213 17.59 12.66 -12.59
C LEU A 213 17.83 11.63 -11.48
N GLU A 214 17.87 10.33 -11.79
CA GLU A 214 17.91 9.28 -10.77
C GLU A 214 19.06 9.46 -9.78
N HIS A 215 20.26 9.75 -10.27
CA HIS A 215 21.41 9.98 -9.40
C HIS A 215 21.18 11.16 -8.44
N GLY A 216 20.71 12.31 -8.95
CA GLY A 216 20.44 13.51 -8.15
C GLY A 216 19.35 13.26 -7.09
N VAL A 217 18.28 12.55 -7.46
CA VAL A 217 17.21 12.16 -6.53
C VAL A 217 17.75 11.27 -5.41
N ARG A 218 18.57 10.25 -5.74
CA ARG A 218 19.16 9.37 -4.74
C ARG A 218 20.10 10.08 -3.79
N GLU A 219 20.97 10.96 -4.33
CA GLU A 219 21.87 11.77 -3.51
C GLU A 219 21.13 12.77 -2.61
N SER A 220 20.08 13.40 -3.14
CA SER A 220 19.24 14.30 -2.34
C SER A 220 18.53 13.55 -1.20
N LEU A 221 17.97 12.37 -1.45
CA LEU A 221 17.30 11.57 -0.41
C LEU A 221 18.23 11.17 0.74
N ARG A 222 19.54 11.10 0.53
CA ARG A 222 20.52 10.84 1.61
C ARG A 222 20.63 12.01 2.59
N ARG A 223 20.33 13.23 2.14
CA ARG A 223 20.40 14.46 2.95
C ARG A 223 19.02 14.96 3.39
N THR A 224 17.96 14.41 2.82
CA THR A 224 16.56 14.70 3.11
C THR A 224 16.05 13.71 4.15
N VAL A 225 15.18 14.13 5.05
CA VAL A 225 14.51 13.22 5.98
C VAL A 225 13.51 12.34 5.21
N VAL A 226 13.73 11.06 5.18
CA VAL A 226 12.86 10.09 4.51
C VAL A 226 11.98 9.39 5.54
N ALA A 227 10.68 9.71 5.52
CA ALA A 227 9.70 9.15 6.43
C ALA A 227 8.75 8.19 5.72
N SER A 228 8.71 6.97 6.20
CA SER A 228 7.85 5.87 5.73
C SER A 228 6.63 5.70 6.63
N VAL A 229 5.47 5.40 6.03
CA VAL A 229 4.25 5.17 6.82
C VAL A 229 4.29 3.86 7.63
N GLY A 230 5.23 2.96 7.34
CA GLY A 230 5.33 1.69 8.05
C GLY A 230 6.14 0.62 7.31
N PRO A 231 6.24 -0.58 7.91
CA PRO A 231 7.23 -1.59 7.53
C PRO A 231 7.24 -1.99 6.06
N THR A 232 6.07 -2.24 5.45
CA THR A 232 5.98 -2.61 4.02
C THR A 232 6.56 -1.54 3.09
N THR A 233 6.35 -0.26 3.40
CA THR A 233 6.91 0.86 2.63
C THR A 233 8.40 0.98 2.89
N SER A 234 8.85 0.80 4.13
CA SER A 234 10.26 0.80 4.51
C SER A 234 11.04 -0.34 3.86
N GLU A 235 10.48 -1.54 3.78
CA GLU A 235 11.08 -2.66 3.06
C GLU A 235 11.33 -2.29 1.59
N THR A 236 10.32 -1.75 0.90
CA THR A 236 10.45 -1.32 -0.49
C THR A 236 11.50 -0.21 -0.66
N LEU A 237 11.56 0.77 0.25
CA LEU A 237 12.60 1.80 0.20
C LEU A 237 14.01 1.17 0.32
N ARG A 238 14.21 0.24 1.25
CA ARG A 238 15.49 -0.46 1.43
C ARG A 238 15.85 -1.36 0.25
N GLU A 239 14.88 -2.07 -0.33
CA GLU A 239 15.07 -2.86 -1.58
C GLU A 239 15.59 -2.00 -2.72
N HIS A 240 15.15 -0.75 -2.79
CA HIS A 240 15.63 0.23 -3.76
C HIS A 240 16.86 1.03 -3.29
N HIS A 241 17.51 0.61 -2.20
CA HIS A 241 18.68 1.29 -1.60
C HIS A 241 18.42 2.76 -1.24
N LEU A 242 17.20 3.07 -0.80
CA LEU A 242 16.83 4.37 -0.29
C LEU A 242 16.86 4.39 1.24
N PRO A 243 17.17 5.53 1.88
CA PRO A 243 17.16 5.65 3.33
C PRO A 243 15.73 5.52 3.89
N VAL A 244 15.64 5.11 5.15
CA VAL A 244 14.44 5.17 5.97
C VAL A 244 14.86 5.74 7.31
N ASP A 245 14.56 7.00 7.55
CA ASP A 245 14.97 7.71 8.74
C ASP A 245 13.91 7.68 9.84
N PHE A 246 12.66 7.45 9.44
CA PHE A 246 11.54 7.47 10.38
C PHE A 246 10.39 6.55 9.95
N GLU A 247 9.80 5.86 10.93
CA GLU A 247 8.51 5.19 10.87
C GLU A 247 7.65 5.63 12.07
N PRO A 248 6.34 5.87 11.91
CA PRO A 248 5.46 6.24 13.00
C PRO A 248 5.11 5.05 13.90
N SER A 249 4.62 5.34 15.10
CA SER A 249 4.14 4.34 16.05
C SER A 249 2.97 3.50 15.52
N HIS A 250 2.18 4.05 14.60
CA HIS A 250 1.10 3.38 13.89
C HIS A 250 1.19 3.65 12.38
N PRO A 251 0.95 2.64 11.51
CA PRO A 251 1.10 2.79 10.06
C PRO A 251 -0.07 3.57 9.43
N LYS A 252 -0.25 4.80 9.85
CA LYS A 252 -1.32 5.72 9.42
C LYS A 252 -0.77 7.09 9.08
N MET A 253 -1.28 7.68 8.00
CA MET A 253 -0.85 9.00 7.50
C MET A 253 -0.86 10.09 8.57
N GLY A 254 -1.90 10.15 9.41
CA GLY A 254 -2.00 11.14 10.47
C GLY A 254 -0.90 10.98 11.54
N PHE A 255 -0.58 9.75 11.93
CA PHE A 255 0.53 9.46 12.84
C PHE A 255 1.87 9.83 12.18
N LEU A 256 2.09 9.44 10.92
CA LEU A 256 3.28 9.78 10.17
C LEU A 256 3.55 11.29 10.20
N VAL A 257 2.58 12.12 9.77
CA VAL A 257 2.76 13.58 9.72
C VAL A 257 2.94 14.16 11.12
N ASN A 258 2.14 13.72 12.09
CA ASN A 258 2.21 14.23 13.45
C ASN A 258 3.56 13.94 14.13
N GLU A 259 4.01 12.71 14.07
CA GLU A 259 5.20 12.27 14.79
C GLU A 259 6.49 12.74 14.11
N ILE A 260 6.58 12.68 12.76
CA ILE A 260 7.75 13.18 12.05
C ILE A 260 7.90 14.71 12.21
N SER A 261 6.81 15.45 12.28
CA SER A 261 6.90 16.90 12.49
C SER A 261 7.66 17.28 13.76
N GLN A 262 7.65 16.41 14.77
CA GLN A 262 8.34 16.63 16.04
C GLN A 262 9.82 16.28 16.00
N ARG A 263 10.25 15.46 15.03
CA ARG A 263 11.61 14.92 14.94
C ARG A 263 12.38 15.33 13.69
N ALA A 264 11.70 15.96 12.72
CA ALA A 264 12.29 16.28 11.42
C ALA A 264 13.55 17.12 11.53
N HIS A 265 13.57 18.15 12.38
CA HIS A 265 14.74 19.00 12.57
C HIS A 265 15.95 18.26 13.15
N GLU A 266 15.72 17.42 14.17
CA GLU A 266 16.76 16.59 14.78
C GLU A 266 17.40 15.64 13.75
N ILE A 267 16.54 14.94 13.00
CA ILE A 267 17.00 14.01 11.97
C ILE A 267 17.72 14.74 10.84
N LEU A 268 17.19 15.86 10.38
CA LEU A 268 17.81 16.66 9.31
C LEU A 268 19.21 17.15 9.71
N GLN A 269 19.38 17.62 10.94
CA GLN A 269 20.69 18.04 11.46
C GLN A 269 21.70 16.89 11.51
N SER A 270 21.24 15.66 11.78
CA SER A 270 22.14 14.49 11.82
C SER A 270 22.60 14.03 10.43
N LYS A 271 21.99 14.55 9.34
CA LYS A 271 22.30 14.20 7.95
C LYS A 271 23.16 15.24 7.23
N GLN A 272 23.42 16.37 7.88
CA GLN A 272 24.30 17.44 7.40
C GLN A 272 25.73 17.25 7.90
#